data_58948bd1c44e966d7a43238113e847c9
#
_entry.id   58948bd1c44e966d7a43238113e847c9
#
_cell.length_a   1.000
_cell.length_b   1.000
_cell.length_c   1.000
_cell.angle_alpha   90.00
_cell.angle_beta   90.00
_cell.angle_gamma   90.00
#
_symmetry.space_group_name_H-M   'P 1'
#
loop_
_entity.id
_entity.type
_entity.pdbx_description
1 polymer ?
#
loop_
_entity_poly.entity_id
_entity_poly.type
_entity_poly.pdbx_seq_one_letter_code
_entity_poly.pdbx_strand_id
1 'polypeptide(L)'
;MRKYWPAVLLVALSAAIPCRVSAQEQAGTAKAAATVEAAVGTAVADRALTGAADSFKADAGKLYCFSKVSNATDSDIEHVWYKDSTEVGRVKLHIGGSPWRTHSSKTLGENPAGDWRCDVVQDGKVLQSVKFKVE
;
A
#
# COMPACT_ATOMS: atom_id res chain seq x y z
N MET A 1 57.90 12.36 -62.92
CA MET A 1 57.31 13.13 -61.86
C MET A 1 56.23 12.35 -61.16
N ARG A 2 56.42 12.05 -59.92
CA ARG A 2 55.54 11.30 -59.18
C ARG A 2 54.98 12.09 -58.03
N LYS A 3 53.72 12.16 -57.98
CA LYS A 3 53.02 12.75 -56.86
C LYS A 3 52.49 11.65 -55.96
N TYR A 4 53.06 11.61 -54.83
CA TYR A 4 52.57 10.71 -53.79
C TYR A 4 51.66 11.49 -52.91
N TRP A 5 50.46 10.95 -52.78
CA TRP A 5 49.52 11.46 -51.83
C TRP A 5 49.57 10.57 -50.66
N PRO A 6 49.85 11.08 -49.48
CA PRO A 6 49.61 10.30 -48.28
C PRO A 6 48.11 10.32 -48.01
N ALA A 7 47.56 9.18 -48.01
CA ALA A 7 46.21 8.98 -47.53
C ALA A 7 46.16 9.29 -46.03
N VAL A 8 45.55 10.38 -45.72
CA VAL A 8 45.22 10.67 -44.31
C VAL A 8 44.08 9.80 -43.92
N LEU A 9 44.36 8.77 -43.19
CA LEU A 9 43.36 7.99 -42.53
C LEU A 9 42.83 8.77 -41.34
N LEU A 10 41.70 9.36 -41.51
CA LEU A 10 40.93 9.93 -40.40
C LEU A 10 40.27 8.79 -39.67
N VAL A 11 40.90 8.36 -38.59
CA VAL A 11 40.24 7.48 -37.64
C VAL A 11 39.30 8.35 -36.84
N ALA A 12 38.03 8.29 -37.19
CA ALA A 12 36.97 8.82 -36.37
C ALA A 12 36.81 7.91 -35.13
N LEU A 13 37.40 8.34 -34.06
CA LEU A 13 37.17 7.69 -32.78
C LEU A 13 35.78 8.08 -32.28
N SER A 14 34.82 7.31 -32.61
CA SER A 14 33.50 7.43 -32.02
C SER A 14 33.60 7.00 -30.56
N ALA A 15 33.77 7.94 -29.67
CA ALA A 15 33.61 7.69 -28.26
C ALA A 15 32.13 7.48 -28.00
N ALA A 16 31.70 6.24 -27.98
CA ALA A 16 30.42 5.89 -27.45
C ALA A 16 30.48 6.14 -25.93
N ILE A 17 29.87 7.19 -25.51
CA ILE A 17 29.66 7.46 -24.10
C ILE A 17 28.56 6.49 -23.62
N PRO A 18 28.87 5.53 -22.79
CA PRO A 18 27.81 4.72 -22.23
C PRO A 18 26.95 5.60 -21.35
N CYS A 19 25.71 5.74 -21.75
CA CYS A 19 24.71 6.39 -20.94
C CYS A 19 24.50 5.53 -19.70
N ARG A 20 25.09 5.90 -18.61
CA ARG A 20 24.85 5.22 -17.34
C ARG A 20 23.54 5.73 -16.79
N VAL A 21 22.57 4.86 -16.81
CA VAL A 21 21.33 5.12 -16.11
C VAL A 21 21.58 4.87 -14.63
N SER A 22 21.57 5.92 -13.85
CA SER A 22 21.82 5.89 -12.41
C SER A 22 20.58 5.53 -11.61
N ALA A 23 19.75 4.66 -12.13
CA ALA A 23 18.53 4.25 -11.41
C ALA A 23 18.81 3.57 -10.07
N GLN A 24 20.00 3.06 -9.88
CA GLN A 24 20.38 2.36 -8.65
C GLN A 24 20.75 3.27 -7.49
N GLU A 25 21.09 4.51 -7.76
CA GLU A 25 21.49 5.46 -6.71
C GLU A 25 20.31 5.84 -5.82
N GLN A 26 19.11 5.76 -6.34
CA GLN A 26 17.91 6.06 -5.57
C GLN A 26 17.49 4.93 -4.65
N ALA A 27 17.78 3.70 -5.00
CA ALA A 27 17.41 2.53 -4.21
C ALA A 27 18.18 2.45 -2.90
N GLY A 28 19.43 2.91 -2.85
CA GLY A 28 20.27 2.89 -1.67
C GLY A 28 19.91 3.93 -0.61
N THR A 29 19.21 4.98 -0.99
CA THR A 29 18.80 6.07 -0.10
C THR A 29 17.31 6.08 0.18
N ALA A 30 16.54 5.28 -0.53
CA ALA A 30 15.11 5.21 -0.34
C ALA A 30 14.79 4.53 0.98
N LYS A 31 13.96 5.18 1.80
CA LYS A 31 13.35 4.56 2.96
C LYS A 31 12.49 3.39 2.50
N ALA A 32 12.54 2.26 3.22
CA ALA A 32 11.69 1.13 2.91
C ALA A 32 10.23 1.56 2.87
N ALA A 33 9.51 1.11 1.85
CA ALA A 33 8.10 1.42 1.71
C ALA A 33 7.30 0.79 2.86
N ALA A 34 6.27 1.48 3.32
CA ALA A 34 5.36 0.93 4.30
C ALA A 34 4.67 -0.32 3.76
N THR A 35 4.59 -1.34 4.59
CA THR A 35 3.88 -2.59 4.27
C THR A 35 2.76 -2.80 5.26
N VAL A 36 1.65 -3.36 4.78
CA VAL A 36 0.45 -3.57 5.59
C VAL A 36 -0.06 -4.98 5.39
N GLU A 37 -0.29 -5.67 6.51
CA GLU A 37 -1.13 -6.87 6.56
C GLU A 37 -2.46 -6.45 7.17
N ALA A 38 -3.55 -6.70 6.48
CA ALA A 38 -4.88 -6.29 6.92
C ALA A 38 -5.90 -7.40 6.75
N ALA A 39 -6.88 -7.41 7.65
CA ALA A 39 -8.00 -8.33 7.60
C ALA A 39 -9.19 -7.72 8.30
N VAL A 40 -10.38 -8.23 8.01
CA VAL A 40 -11.63 -7.86 8.67
C VAL A 40 -12.16 -9.03 9.46
N GLY A 41 -12.62 -8.77 10.66
CA GLY A 41 -13.14 -9.79 11.55
C GLY A 41 -14.22 -9.26 12.48
N THR A 42 -14.68 -10.12 13.39
CA THR A 42 -15.81 -9.81 14.27
C THR A 42 -15.41 -9.25 15.62
N ALA A 43 -14.16 -9.40 16.01
CA ALA A 43 -13.67 -8.87 17.28
C ALA A 43 -12.15 -8.67 17.26
N VAL A 44 -11.67 -7.83 18.16
CA VAL A 44 -10.24 -7.66 18.45
C VAL A 44 -10.05 -7.92 19.93
N ALA A 45 -9.17 -8.86 20.27
CA ALA A 45 -8.81 -9.20 21.63
C ALA A 45 -7.31 -9.44 21.73
N ASP A 46 -6.67 -8.96 22.80
CA ASP A 46 -5.23 -9.14 23.04
C ASP A 46 -4.37 -8.72 21.83
N ARG A 47 -4.73 -7.61 21.21
CA ARG A 47 -4.06 -7.07 20.00
C ARG A 47 -4.08 -8.02 18.81
N ALA A 48 -5.06 -8.89 18.74
CA ALA A 48 -5.25 -9.83 17.63
C ALA A 48 -6.69 -9.79 17.14
N LEU A 49 -6.84 -9.95 15.84
CA LEU A 49 -8.16 -10.05 15.21
C LEU A 49 -8.70 -11.46 15.38
N THR A 50 -9.97 -11.55 15.76
CA THR A 50 -10.70 -12.82 15.82
C THR A 50 -11.88 -12.80 14.86
N GLY A 51 -12.29 -13.98 14.40
CA GLY A 51 -13.41 -14.11 13.47
C GLY A 51 -13.11 -13.54 12.08
N ALA A 52 -11.85 -13.53 11.67
CA ALA A 52 -11.48 -13.06 10.35
C ALA A 52 -12.11 -13.92 9.26
N ALA A 53 -12.74 -13.27 8.29
CA ALA A 53 -13.39 -13.92 7.16
C ALA A 53 -13.54 -12.93 6.01
N ASP A 54 -14.01 -13.42 4.89
CA ASP A 54 -14.36 -12.60 3.73
C ASP A 54 -15.86 -12.50 3.49
N SER A 55 -16.64 -13.10 4.38
CA SER A 55 -18.11 -13.04 4.38
C SER A 55 -18.62 -13.02 5.81
N PHE A 56 -19.59 -12.16 6.08
CA PHE A 56 -20.19 -11.97 7.39
C PHE A 56 -21.70 -11.91 7.27
N LYS A 57 -22.40 -12.25 8.36
CA LYS A 57 -23.84 -12.15 8.40
C LYS A 57 -24.28 -10.72 8.74
N ALA A 58 -25.45 -10.35 8.26
CA ALA A 58 -26.00 -9.02 8.47
C ALA A 58 -26.23 -8.70 9.97
N ASP A 59 -26.42 -9.71 10.79
CA ASP A 59 -26.61 -9.58 12.23
C ASP A 59 -25.31 -9.51 13.05
N ALA A 60 -24.15 -9.48 12.39
CA ALA A 60 -22.86 -9.33 13.08
C ALA A 60 -22.76 -8.02 13.87
N GLY A 61 -23.51 -7.01 13.47
CA GLY A 61 -23.61 -5.72 14.16
C GLY A 61 -22.44 -4.79 13.95
N LYS A 62 -21.23 -5.23 14.23
CA LYS A 62 -20.01 -4.46 14.11
C LYS A 62 -18.90 -5.33 13.56
N LEU A 63 -18.10 -4.76 12.65
CA LEU A 63 -16.90 -5.40 12.13
C LEU A 63 -15.67 -4.56 12.42
N TYR A 64 -14.53 -5.20 12.46
CA TYR A 64 -13.25 -4.58 12.75
C TYR A 64 -12.30 -4.76 11.58
N CYS A 65 -11.66 -3.70 11.15
CA CYS A 65 -10.55 -3.76 10.23
C CYS A 65 -9.26 -3.66 11.03
N PHE A 66 -8.46 -4.70 10.97
CA PHE A 66 -7.21 -4.80 11.70
C PHE A 66 -6.04 -4.68 10.74
N SER A 67 -5.04 -3.90 11.11
CA SER A 67 -3.85 -3.72 10.30
C SER A 67 -2.59 -3.90 11.14
N LYS A 68 -1.63 -4.59 10.58
CA LYS A 68 -0.26 -4.62 11.06
C LYS A 68 0.61 -3.87 10.06
N VAL A 69 1.17 -2.76 10.49
CA VAL A 69 1.89 -1.82 9.63
C VAL A 69 3.37 -1.84 9.97
N SER A 70 4.21 -1.93 8.96
CA SER A 70 5.66 -1.88 9.11
C SER A 70 6.22 -0.72 8.28
N ASN A 71 7.33 -0.17 8.73
CA ASN A 71 8.06 0.92 8.05
C ASN A 71 7.25 2.21 7.88
N ALA A 72 6.41 2.53 8.87
CA ALA A 72 5.57 3.73 8.85
C ALA A 72 5.57 4.45 10.21
N THR A 73 6.62 4.28 11.02
CA THR A 73 6.73 4.91 12.35
C THR A 73 6.59 6.43 12.27
N ASP A 74 5.86 6.99 13.22
CA ASP A 74 5.57 8.43 13.33
C ASP A 74 4.80 8.98 12.12
N SER A 75 3.99 8.14 11.48
CA SER A 75 3.08 8.55 10.42
C SER A 75 1.65 8.18 10.77
N ASP A 76 0.72 8.67 9.97
CA ASP A 76 -0.69 8.34 10.10
C ASP A 76 -1.14 7.53 8.91
N ILE A 77 -2.03 6.59 9.16
CA ILE A 77 -2.78 5.89 8.13
C ILE A 77 -4.27 6.15 8.33
N GLU A 78 -5.05 5.83 7.34
CA GLU A 78 -6.49 5.88 7.44
C GLU A 78 -7.08 4.53 7.06
N HIS A 79 -8.09 4.09 7.81
CA HIS A 79 -8.98 3.02 7.38
C HIS A 79 -10.20 3.68 6.73
N VAL A 80 -10.40 3.40 5.46
CA VAL A 80 -11.53 3.96 4.71
C VAL A 80 -12.49 2.81 4.39
N TRP A 81 -13.70 2.92 4.91
CA TRP A 81 -14.73 1.89 4.76
C TRP A 81 -15.64 2.25 3.59
N TYR A 82 -15.89 1.28 2.73
CA TYR A 82 -16.78 1.41 1.59
C TYR A 82 -17.86 0.35 1.62
N LYS A 83 -19.05 0.74 1.22
CA LYS A 83 -20.15 -0.18 0.92
C LYS A 83 -20.62 0.10 -0.49
N ASP A 84 -20.61 -0.94 -1.36
CA ASP A 84 -21.01 -0.82 -2.77
C ASP A 84 -20.36 0.39 -3.46
N SER A 85 -19.05 0.58 -3.23
CA SER A 85 -18.22 1.67 -3.77
C SER A 85 -18.49 3.06 -3.18
N THR A 86 -19.34 3.18 -2.17
CA THR A 86 -19.59 4.44 -1.46
C THR A 86 -18.80 4.46 -0.16
N GLU A 87 -18.07 5.54 0.10
CA GLU A 87 -17.36 5.72 1.36
C GLU A 87 -18.39 5.91 2.49
N VAL A 88 -18.30 5.05 3.51
CA VAL A 88 -19.22 5.06 4.65
C VAL A 88 -18.53 5.33 5.98
N GLY A 89 -17.23 5.41 5.98
CA GLY A 89 -16.46 5.73 7.18
C GLY A 89 -14.99 5.94 6.88
N ARG A 90 -14.34 6.76 7.70
CA ARG A 90 -12.92 7.05 7.59
C ARG A 90 -12.37 7.26 9.00
N VAL A 91 -11.33 6.53 9.35
CA VAL A 91 -10.71 6.60 10.67
C VAL A 91 -9.22 6.83 10.50
N LYS A 92 -8.71 7.90 11.08
CA LYS A 92 -7.28 8.21 11.09
C LYS A 92 -6.62 7.51 12.28
N LEU A 93 -5.50 6.83 12.02
CA LEU A 93 -4.79 6.04 13.01
C LEU A 93 -3.31 6.39 12.99
N HIS A 94 -2.76 6.71 14.16
CA HIS A 94 -1.35 7.02 14.28
C HIS A 94 -0.51 5.75 14.41
N ILE A 95 0.61 5.69 13.71
CA ILE A 95 1.55 4.59 13.74
C ILE A 95 2.74 4.97 14.60
N GLY A 96 2.83 4.39 15.80
CA GLY A 96 3.84 4.73 16.78
C GLY A 96 5.09 3.86 16.78
N GLY A 97 5.17 2.87 15.91
CA GLY A 97 6.31 1.95 15.85
C GLY A 97 6.30 1.10 14.58
N SER A 98 7.24 0.15 14.50
CA SER A 98 7.32 -0.79 13.38
C SER A 98 7.80 -2.16 13.89
N PRO A 99 7.02 -3.24 13.78
CA PRO A 99 5.62 -3.27 13.31
C PRO A 99 4.64 -2.64 14.31
N TRP A 100 3.54 -2.15 13.81
CA TRP A 100 2.52 -1.54 14.63
C TRP A 100 1.16 -2.15 14.32
N ARG A 101 0.43 -2.58 15.35
CA ARG A 101 -0.92 -3.14 15.22
C ARG A 101 -1.93 -2.09 15.60
N THR A 102 -2.92 -1.92 14.74
CA THR A 102 -4.01 -0.98 14.96
C THR A 102 -5.29 -1.52 14.32
N HIS A 103 -6.41 -0.96 14.71
CA HIS A 103 -7.69 -1.36 14.17
C HIS A 103 -8.68 -0.21 14.18
N SER A 104 -9.71 -0.34 13.38
CA SER A 104 -10.90 0.48 13.41
C SER A 104 -12.13 -0.42 13.38
N SER A 105 -13.26 0.14 13.73
CA SER A 105 -14.53 -0.61 13.71
C SER A 105 -15.57 0.13 12.92
N LYS A 106 -16.52 -0.62 12.37
CA LYS A 106 -17.65 -0.08 11.64
C LYS A 106 -18.92 -0.80 12.07
N THR A 107 -19.88 -0.03 12.55
CA THR A 107 -21.22 -0.54 12.81
C THR A 107 -21.96 -0.72 11.49
N LEU A 108 -22.52 -1.89 11.28
CA LEU A 108 -23.15 -2.24 10.01
C LEU A 108 -24.45 -1.47 9.75
N GLY A 109 -25.21 -1.15 10.80
CA GLY A 109 -26.46 -0.40 10.68
C GLY A 109 -27.59 -1.21 10.04
N GLU A 110 -28.53 -0.50 9.43
CA GLU A 110 -29.65 -1.09 8.72
C GLU A 110 -29.25 -1.47 7.29
N ASN A 111 -29.82 -2.57 6.78
CA ASN A 111 -29.60 -3.04 5.41
C ASN A 111 -28.11 -3.18 5.06
N PRO A 112 -27.33 -3.91 5.86
CA PRO A 112 -25.88 -3.95 5.64
C PRO A 112 -25.46 -4.91 4.53
N ALA A 113 -26.36 -5.69 3.96
CA ALA A 113 -26.02 -6.65 2.91
C ALA A 113 -25.43 -5.97 1.69
N GLY A 114 -24.36 -6.52 1.16
CA GLY A 114 -23.69 -5.99 -0.03
C GLY A 114 -22.21 -6.27 -0.03
N ASP A 115 -21.53 -5.62 -0.96
CA ASP A 115 -20.07 -5.70 -1.11
C ASP A 115 -19.40 -4.57 -0.34
N TRP A 116 -18.52 -4.94 0.57
CA TRP A 116 -17.82 -4.03 1.44
C TRP A 116 -16.31 -4.06 1.17
N ARG A 117 -15.65 -3.01 1.54
CA ARG A 117 -14.19 -2.91 1.46
C ARG A 117 -13.67 -2.01 2.57
N CYS A 118 -12.55 -2.38 3.15
CA CYS A 118 -11.76 -1.51 4.00
C CYS A 118 -10.40 -1.29 3.35
N ASP A 119 -10.09 -0.05 3.01
CA ASP A 119 -8.81 0.33 2.47
C ASP A 119 -7.91 0.88 3.58
N VAL A 120 -6.65 0.52 3.56
CA VAL A 120 -5.61 1.13 4.38
C VAL A 120 -4.87 2.12 3.52
N VAL A 121 -4.95 3.39 3.87
CA VAL A 121 -4.48 4.51 3.05
C VAL A 121 -3.44 5.31 3.82
N GLN A 122 -2.36 5.69 3.14
CA GLN A 122 -1.35 6.61 3.66
C GLN A 122 -1.09 7.69 2.62
N ASP A 123 -1.23 8.95 3.01
CA ASP A 123 -1.00 10.11 2.13
C ASP A 123 -1.74 10.01 0.79
N GLY A 124 -3.01 9.56 0.84
CA GLY A 124 -3.83 9.39 -0.35
C GLY A 124 -3.53 8.14 -1.17
N LYS A 125 -2.56 7.34 -0.76
CA LYS A 125 -2.18 6.10 -1.46
C LYS A 125 -2.74 4.89 -0.72
N VAL A 126 -3.43 4.02 -1.44
CA VAL A 126 -3.93 2.75 -0.91
C VAL A 126 -2.76 1.77 -0.76
N LEU A 127 -2.48 1.36 0.47
CA LEU A 127 -1.43 0.38 0.77
C LEU A 127 -1.96 -1.04 0.73
N GLN A 128 -3.21 -1.23 1.14
CA GLN A 128 -3.87 -2.52 1.19
C GLN A 128 -5.38 -2.33 1.12
N SER A 129 -6.07 -3.28 0.52
CA SER A 129 -7.54 -3.33 0.48
C SER A 129 -8.02 -4.68 0.95
N VAL A 130 -9.02 -4.69 1.81
CA VAL A 130 -9.68 -5.90 2.28
C VAL A 130 -11.11 -5.87 1.79
N LYS A 131 -11.46 -6.81 0.92
CA LYS A 131 -12.82 -6.96 0.40
C LYS A 131 -13.54 -8.05 1.16
N PHE A 132 -14.79 -7.81 1.47
CA PHE A 132 -15.64 -8.77 2.15
C PHE A 132 -17.10 -8.56 1.78
N LYS A 133 -17.93 -9.53 2.08
CA LYS A 133 -19.38 -9.48 1.86
C LYS A 133 -20.12 -9.51 3.16
N VAL A 134 -21.26 -8.84 3.18
CA VAL A 134 -22.25 -8.97 4.25
C VAL A 134 -23.52 -9.54 3.62
N GLU A 135 -24.01 -10.62 4.20
CA GLU A 135 -25.17 -11.39 3.73
C GLU A 135 -26.39 -11.20 4.62
#